data_88a7f727b60134712ad424b4e7d75ba7
#
_entry.id   88a7f727b60134712ad424b4e7d75ba7
#
_cell.length_a   1.000
_cell.length_b   1.000
_cell.length_c   1.000
_cell.angle_alpha   90.00
_cell.angle_beta   90.00
_cell.angle_gamma   90.00
#
_symmetry.space_group_name_H-M   'P 1'
#
loop_
_entity.id
_entity.type
_entity.pdbx_description
1 polymer ?
#
loop_
_entity_poly.entity_id
_entity_poly.type
_entity_poly.pdbx_seq_one_letter_code
_entity_poly.pdbx_strand_id
1 'polypeptide(L)'
;ESLSKLIGIPWKVHGRDYNGVDCGGLVILASRVLYGLTVPDMWEYGAENNLQVAREAVNDLSLFSDPIEGVEDGAIAVMKFKDVFHYGLVVKGKILTISGEKQKSLMRRIPTHYKVTFYRIRKEAE
;
A
#
# COMPACT_ATOMS: atom_id res chain seq x y z
N GLU A 1 14.52 -8.35 -9.40
CA GLU A 1 14.58 -9.55 -8.56
C GLU A 1 13.77 -9.40 -7.30
N SER A 2 14.04 -8.34 -6.53
CA SER A 2 13.26 -8.10 -5.33
C SER A 2 11.79 -7.96 -5.66
N LEU A 3 11.48 -7.30 -6.78
CA LEU A 3 10.09 -7.13 -7.19
C LEU A 3 9.44 -8.49 -7.51
N SER A 4 10.18 -9.39 -8.14
CA SER A 4 9.59 -10.69 -8.49
C SER A 4 9.18 -11.49 -7.25
N LYS A 5 9.89 -11.33 -6.15
CA LYS A 5 9.51 -12.00 -4.90
C LYS A 5 8.29 -11.36 -4.24
N LEU A 6 7.97 -10.13 -4.59
CA LEU A 6 6.83 -9.42 -4.04
C LEU A 6 5.55 -9.66 -4.82
N ILE A 7 5.64 -10.32 -5.98
CA ILE A 7 4.49 -10.67 -6.80
C ILE A 7 4.13 -12.11 -6.52
N GLY A 8 2.84 -12.38 -6.31
CA GLY A 8 2.38 -13.74 -6.03
C GLY A 8 2.34 -14.11 -4.56
N ILE A 9 2.49 -13.15 -3.66
CA ILE A 9 2.36 -13.43 -2.22
C ILE A 9 0.89 -13.63 -1.90
N PRO A 10 0.53 -14.70 -1.16
CA PRO A 10 -0.87 -14.95 -0.86
C PRO A 10 -1.44 -13.96 0.15
N TRP A 11 -2.74 -13.79 0.12
CA TRP A 11 -3.45 -12.96 1.09
C TRP A 11 -3.40 -13.60 2.48
N LYS A 12 -3.09 -12.75 3.47
CA LYS A 12 -3.16 -13.16 4.87
C LYS A 12 -3.48 -11.93 5.69
N VAL A 13 -4.57 -11.96 6.43
CA VAL A 13 -4.95 -10.86 7.30
C VAL A 13 -3.82 -10.61 8.30
N HIS A 14 -3.39 -9.36 8.39
CA HIS A 14 -2.27 -8.93 9.22
C HIS A 14 -0.93 -9.57 8.85
N GLY A 15 -0.83 -10.14 7.63
CA GLY A 15 0.43 -10.69 7.15
C GLY A 15 1.43 -9.60 6.84
N ARG A 16 2.71 -9.84 7.15
CA ARG A 16 3.76 -8.82 7.02
C ARG A 16 5.03 -9.38 6.41
N ASP A 17 4.98 -10.57 5.80
CA ASP A 17 6.15 -11.18 5.21
C ASP A 17 5.79 -11.94 3.95
N TYR A 18 6.78 -12.63 3.37
CA TYR A 18 6.57 -13.33 2.10
C TYR A 18 5.63 -14.53 2.20
N ASN A 19 5.27 -14.96 3.41
CA ASN A 19 4.32 -16.06 3.58
C ASN A 19 2.87 -15.60 3.45
N GLY A 20 2.64 -14.32 3.54
CA GLY A 20 1.32 -13.75 3.35
C GLY A 20 1.29 -12.29 3.74
N VAL A 21 0.46 -11.52 3.05
CA VAL A 21 0.28 -10.09 3.31
C VAL A 21 -1.17 -9.70 3.09
N ASP A 22 -1.61 -8.66 3.79
CA ASP A 22 -2.79 -7.90 3.37
C ASP A 22 -2.29 -6.65 2.63
N CYS A 23 -3.16 -5.74 2.24
CA CYS A 23 -2.73 -4.60 1.42
C CYS A 23 -1.76 -3.70 2.19
N GLY A 24 -1.99 -3.49 3.49
CA GLY A 24 -1.05 -2.72 4.31
C GLY A 24 0.27 -3.42 4.49
N GLY A 25 0.23 -4.73 4.72
CA GLY A 25 1.44 -5.54 4.88
C GLY A 25 2.30 -5.51 3.64
N LEU A 26 1.67 -5.55 2.47
CA LEU A 26 2.42 -5.47 1.22
C LEU A 26 3.10 -4.12 1.06
N VAL A 27 2.42 -3.03 1.41
CA VAL A 27 3.02 -1.70 1.35
C VAL A 27 4.24 -1.62 2.27
N ILE A 28 4.12 -2.13 3.50
CA ILE A 28 5.23 -2.10 4.46
C ILE A 28 6.41 -2.91 3.93
N LEU A 29 6.15 -4.13 3.50
CA LEU A 29 7.20 -5.03 3.03
C LEU A 29 7.88 -4.48 1.78
N ALA A 30 7.09 -4.07 0.80
CA ALA A 30 7.63 -3.61 -0.48
C ALA A 30 8.40 -2.29 -0.34
N SER A 31 7.90 -1.37 0.50
CA SER A 31 8.60 -0.12 0.73
C SER A 31 9.99 -0.37 1.29
N ARG A 32 10.11 -1.30 2.23
CA ARG A 32 11.39 -1.63 2.81
C ARG A 32 12.32 -2.32 1.81
N VAL A 33 11.78 -3.31 1.11
CA VAL A 33 12.59 -4.15 0.23
C VAL A 33 13.04 -3.39 -1.02
N LEU A 34 12.15 -2.63 -1.63
CA LEU A 34 12.45 -1.98 -2.91
C LEU A 34 13.09 -0.62 -2.74
N TYR A 35 12.73 0.12 -1.69
CA TYR A 35 13.13 1.52 -1.58
C TYR A 35 13.85 1.86 -0.28
N GLY A 36 14.00 0.88 0.62
CA GLY A 36 14.65 1.13 1.91
C GLY A 36 13.90 2.11 2.79
N LEU A 37 12.59 2.18 2.62
CA LEU A 37 11.75 3.11 3.37
C LEU A 37 11.03 2.39 4.48
N THR A 38 10.91 3.05 5.63
CA THR A 38 10.20 2.52 6.78
C THR A 38 8.79 3.09 6.84
N VAL A 39 7.81 2.21 6.82
CA VAL A 39 6.40 2.59 6.91
C VAL A 39 5.87 2.02 8.22
N PRO A 40 5.36 2.87 9.13
CA PRO A 40 4.76 2.37 10.36
C PRO A 40 3.54 1.51 10.07
N ASP A 41 3.30 0.51 10.92
CA ASP A 41 2.15 -0.37 10.73
C ASP A 41 0.89 0.32 11.25
N MET A 42 0.12 0.87 10.35
CA MET A 42 -1.12 1.57 10.67
C MET A 42 -2.35 0.77 10.25
N TRP A 43 -2.15 -0.47 9.83
CA TRP A 43 -3.25 -1.32 9.31
C TRP A 43 -3.51 -2.54 10.18
N GLU A 44 -3.18 -2.47 11.46
CA GLU A 44 -3.23 -3.67 12.28
C GLU A 44 -4.65 -4.13 12.62
N TYR A 45 -5.67 -3.35 12.28
CA TYR A 45 -7.05 -3.70 12.62
C TYR A 45 -7.92 -3.95 11.40
N GLY A 46 -7.33 -4.28 10.26
CA GLY A 46 -8.10 -4.61 9.08
C GLY A 46 -8.83 -3.40 8.50
N ALA A 47 -8.10 -2.32 8.29
CA ALA A 47 -8.67 -1.05 7.86
C ALA A 47 -9.49 -1.15 6.58
N GLU A 48 -9.17 -2.09 5.71
CA GLU A 48 -9.84 -2.21 4.42
C GLU A 48 -11.30 -2.63 4.54
N ASN A 49 -11.70 -3.19 5.69
CA ASN A 49 -13.07 -3.68 5.87
C ASN A 49 -13.89 -2.80 6.80
N ASN A 50 -13.37 -1.66 7.23
CA ASN A 50 -14.05 -0.78 8.16
C ASN A 50 -13.78 0.67 7.75
N LEU A 51 -14.83 1.36 7.31
CA LEU A 51 -14.69 2.71 6.77
C LEU A 51 -14.05 3.67 7.77
N GLN A 52 -14.44 3.61 9.04
CA GLN A 52 -13.88 4.52 10.02
C GLN A 52 -12.38 4.25 10.25
N VAL A 53 -12.01 2.98 10.38
CA VAL A 53 -10.62 2.60 10.56
C VAL A 53 -9.82 2.98 9.31
N ALA A 54 -10.40 2.77 8.14
CA ALA A 54 -9.73 3.15 6.89
C ALA A 54 -9.50 4.66 6.80
N ARG A 55 -10.46 5.46 7.25
CA ARG A 55 -10.29 6.91 7.25
C ARG A 55 -9.21 7.34 8.23
N GLU A 56 -9.16 6.70 9.40
CA GLU A 56 -8.12 6.99 10.38
C GLU A 56 -6.75 6.62 9.82
N ALA A 57 -6.67 5.49 9.11
CA ALA A 57 -5.41 5.09 8.50
C ALA A 57 -4.96 6.12 7.46
N VAL A 58 -5.87 6.65 6.66
CA VAL A 58 -5.53 7.69 5.70
C VAL A 58 -5.03 8.93 6.41
N ASN A 59 -5.68 9.31 7.52
CA ASN A 59 -5.22 10.47 8.29
C ASN A 59 -3.84 10.22 8.88
N ASP A 60 -3.55 8.97 9.28
CA ASP A 60 -2.25 8.64 9.86
C ASP A 60 -1.12 8.69 8.84
N LEU A 61 -1.44 8.61 7.54
CA LEU A 61 -0.42 8.76 6.51
C LEU A 61 0.33 10.09 6.65
N SER A 62 -0.34 11.14 7.10
CA SER A 62 0.30 12.44 7.25
C SER A 62 1.41 12.44 8.30
N LEU A 63 1.45 11.45 9.17
CA LEU A 63 2.48 11.37 10.19
C LEU A 63 3.84 11.03 9.61
N PHE A 64 3.89 10.37 8.46
CA PHE A 64 5.17 9.94 7.88
C PHE A 64 5.25 10.17 6.37
N SER A 65 4.25 10.77 5.76
CA SER A 65 4.24 10.96 4.32
C SER A 65 3.53 12.26 3.96
N ASP A 66 3.72 12.70 2.72
CA ASP A 66 3.11 13.91 2.21
C ASP A 66 2.35 13.61 0.94
N PRO A 67 1.15 14.19 0.77
CA PRO A 67 0.42 14.01 -0.49
C PRO A 67 1.17 14.68 -1.63
N ILE A 68 1.14 14.04 -2.81
CA ILE A 68 1.77 14.58 -4.01
C ILE A 68 0.75 14.54 -5.14
N GLU A 69 1.00 15.33 -6.17
CA GLU A 69 0.03 15.45 -7.27
C GLU A 69 0.24 14.48 -8.39
N GLY A 70 1.39 13.87 -8.49
CA GLY A 70 1.68 12.99 -9.60
C GLY A 70 2.00 11.58 -9.14
N VAL A 71 2.24 10.71 -10.13
CA VAL A 71 2.65 9.35 -9.89
C VAL A 71 4.16 9.34 -9.67
N GLU A 72 4.59 8.71 -8.59
CA GLU A 72 6.00 8.65 -8.25
C GLU A 72 6.31 7.28 -7.69
N ASP A 73 7.34 6.61 -8.20
CA ASP A 73 7.73 5.31 -7.69
C ASP A 73 8.12 5.41 -6.22
N GLY A 74 7.68 4.45 -5.42
CA GLY A 74 7.88 4.45 -3.99
C GLY A 74 6.78 5.15 -3.21
N ALA A 75 5.86 5.81 -3.88
CA ALA A 75 4.73 6.46 -3.20
C ALA A 75 3.66 5.43 -2.84
N ILE A 76 2.96 5.69 -1.74
CA ILE A 76 1.80 4.89 -1.37
C ILE A 76 0.62 5.39 -2.19
N ALA A 77 -0.10 4.47 -2.83
CA ALA A 77 -1.31 4.78 -3.56
C ALA A 77 -2.50 4.44 -2.69
N VAL A 78 -3.39 5.41 -2.49
CA VAL A 78 -4.64 5.19 -1.77
C VAL A 78 -5.75 5.24 -2.80
N MET A 79 -6.41 4.11 -3.00
CA MET A 79 -7.48 3.96 -3.97
C MET A 79 -8.79 3.96 -3.23
N LYS A 80 -9.66 4.90 -3.57
CA LYS A 80 -10.97 4.99 -2.94
C LYS A 80 -12.04 4.72 -3.98
N PHE A 81 -12.77 3.63 -3.80
CA PHE A 81 -13.90 3.30 -4.65
C PHE A 81 -15.12 3.14 -3.75
N LYS A 82 -16.08 4.03 -3.91
CA LYS A 82 -17.25 4.12 -3.02
C LYS A 82 -16.75 4.33 -1.59
N ASP A 83 -17.07 3.44 -0.68
CA ASP A 83 -16.69 3.57 0.72
C ASP A 83 -15.50 2.67 1.08
N VAL A 84 -14.85 2.09 0.09
CA VAL A 84 -13.74 1.17 0.32
C VAL A 84 -12.44 1.87 0.02
N PHE A 85 -11.52 1.83 0.99
CA PHE A 85 -10.15 2.32 0.81
C PHE A 85 -9.24 1.13 0.59
N HIS A 86 -8.36 1.24 -0.39
CA HIS A 86 -7.44 0.18 -0.74
C HIS A 86 -6.06 0.78 -0.93
N TYR A 87 -5.03 0.06 -0.54
CA TYR A 87 -3.67 0.58 -0.54
C TYR A 87 -2.77 -0.22 -1.45
N GLY A 88 -1.79 0.47 -2.03
CA GLY A 88 -0.75 -0.16 -2.82
C GLY A 88 0.48 0.71 -2.84
N LEU A 89 1.51 0.23 -3.50
CA LEU A 89 2.76 0.96 -3.65
C LEU A 89 3.04 1.16 -5.13
N VAL A 90 3.43 2.36 -5.50
CA VAL A 90 3.76 2.65 -6.90
C VAL A 90 5.14 2.08 -7.20
N VAL A 91 5.20 1.23 -8.22
CA VAL A 91 6.44 0.60 -8.68
C VAL A 91 6.43 0.64 -10.20
N LYS A 92 7.43 1.28 -10.78
CA LYS A 92 7.58 1.37 -12.25
C LYS A 92 6.31 1.90 -12.91
N GLY A 93 5.70 2.91 -12.31
CA GLY A 93 4.52 3.55 -12.88
C GLY A 93 3.23 2.76 -12.77
N LYS A 94 3.24 1.66 -12.04
CA LYS A 94 2.07 0.82 -11.78
C LYS A 94 1.87 0.69 -10.28
N ILE A 95 0.84 -0.01 -9.87
CA ILE A 95 0.57 -0.23 -8.45
C ILE A 95 0.78 -1.70 -8.11
N LEU A 96 1.63 -1.95 -7.12
CA LEU A 96 1.78 -3.26 -6.51
C LEU A 96 0.77 -3.35 -5.37
N THR A 97 -0.14 -4.31 -5.45
CA THR A 97 -1.24 -4.39 -4.47
C THR A 97 -1.76 -5.82 -4.37
N ILE A 98 -2.65 -6.03 -3.40
CA ILE A 98 -3.36 -7.29 -3.22
C ILE A 98 -4.79 -6.97 -2.78
N SER A 99 -5.77 -7.63 -3.39
CA SER A 99 -7.16 -7.22 -3.28
C SER A 99 -7.98 -7.91 -2.20
N GLY A 100 -7.52 -9.02 -1.64
CA GLY A 100 -8.27 -9.70 -0.58
C GLY A 100 -8.13 -11.19 -0.64
N GLU A 101 -9.02 -11.87 0.08
CA GLU A 101 -8.97 -13.32 0.21
C GLU A 101 -8.87 -14.02 -1.13
N LYS A 102 -8.09 -15.10 -1.16
CA LYS A 102 -7.87 -15.92 -2.35
C LYS A 102 -7.16 -15.17 -3.46
N GLN A 103 -6.66 -13.99 -3.17
CA GLN A 103 -5.90 -13.22 -4.13
C GLN A 103 -4.41 -13.35 -3.82
N LYS A 104 -3.60 -12.98 -4.79
CA LYS A 104 -2.16 -12.89 -4.62
C LYS A 104 -1.74 -11.50 -5.01
N SER A 105 -0.61 -11.05 -4.47
CA SER A 105 -0.09 -9.74 -4.82
C SER A 105 0.22 -9.68 -6.31
N LEU A 106 -0.03 -8.53 -6.91
CA LEU A 106 0.16 -8.34 -8.34
C LEU A 106 0.43 -6.87 -8.65
N MET A 107 0.93 -6.66 -9.86
CA MET A 107 1.07 -5.31 -10.41
C MET A 107 -0.16 -5.02 -11.25
N ARG A 108 -0.68 -3.80 -11.14
CA ARG A 108 -1.81 -3.39 -11.95
C ARG A 108 -1.64 -1.96 -12.43
N ARG A 109 -2.36 -1.60 -13.48
CA ARG A 109 -2.36 -0.23 -13.95
C ARG A 109 -3.05 0.66 -12.93
N ILE A 110 -2.65 1.93 -12.92
CA ILE A 110 -3.30 2.91 -12.07
C ILE A 110 -4.72 3.14 -12.59
N PRO A 111 -5.73 2.97 -11.73
CA PRO A 111 -7.12 3.17 -12.19
C PRO A 111 -7.37 4.61 -12.63
N THR A 112 -8.22 4.77 -13.64
CA THR A 112 -8.58 6.09 -14.15
C THR A 112 -10.05 6.43 -13.93
N HIS A 113 -10.84 5.47 -13.44
CA HIS A 113 -12.28 5.65 -13.29
C HIS A 113 -12.71 5.91 -11.85
N TYR A 114 -11.75 6.03 -10.94
CA TYR A 114 -12.03 6.48 -9.58
C TYR A 114 -10.78 7.14 -9.01
N LYS A 115 -10.93 7.78 -7.85
CA LYS A 115 -9.89 8.61 -7.30
C LYS A 115 -8.74 7.78 -6.71
N VAL A 116 -7.51 8.15 -7.09
CA VAL A 116 -6.30 7.60 -6.49
C VAL A 116 -5.47 8.77 -5.98
N THR A 117 -5.07 8.72 -4.74
CA THR A 117 -4.22 9.74 -4.12
C THR A 117 -2.88 9.13 -3.80
N PHE A 118 -1.81 9.88 -4.05
CA PHE A 118 -0.45 9.37 -3.84
C PHE A 118 0.22 10.13 -2.71
N TYR A 119 0.98 9.39 -1.89
CA TYR A 119 1.69 9.94 -0.74
C TYR A 119 3.15 9.55 -0.81
N ARG A 120 4.04 10.55 -0.78
CA ARG A 120 5.48 10.30 -0.76
C ARG A 120 5.90 10.05 0.68
N ILE A 121 6.53 8.90 0.91
CA ILE A 121 7.04 8.54 2.23
C ILE A 121 8.27 9.40 2.52
N ARG A 122 8.26 10.07 3.68
CA ARG A 122 9.42 10.87 4.08
C ARG A 122 10.54 9.95 4.55
N LYS A 123 11.77 10.26 4.15
CA LYS A 123 12.91 9.53 4.68
C LYS A 123 13.11 9.94 6.13
N GLU A 124 13.47 8.98 6.95
CA GLU A 124 13.71 9.26 8.34
C GLU A 124 14.92 10.18 8.48
N ALA A 125 14.79 11.14 9.39
CA ALA A 125 15.92 12.00 9.72
C ALA A 125 16.97 11.18 10.47
N GLU A 126 18.21 11.48 10.22
CA GLU A 126 19.32 10.73 10.84
C GLU A 126 19.97 11.49 11.92
#